data_2394b242faa273adc15daaff6bd0290b
#
_entry.id   2394b242faa273adc15daaff6bd0290b
#
_cell.length_a   1.000
_cell.length_b   1.000
_cell.length_c   1.000
_cell.angle_alpha   90.00
_cell.angle_beta   90.00
_cell.angle_gamma   90.00
#
_symmetry.space_group_name_H-M   'P 1'
#
loop_
_entity.id
_entity.type
_entity.pdbx_description
1 polymer ?
#
loop_
_entity_poly.entity_id
_entity_poly.type
_entity_poly.pdbx_seq_one_letter_code
_entity_poly.pdbx_strand_id
1 'polypeptide(L)'
;MGLIKAGFGAVGGVLADQWKEFFYCDSMDMDTLVVKGQKRTSRRSSNTKGSDNIISNGSGIAVADGQCMIIVEQGKVVEVCAEPGEYTYDSSTEPSIFAGKFGRSLLDSFKLIGKRFTYGGDTGKDQRVYYFNTKEIMGNRFGTPSPIIFEVVNKRLGMSRTVNVRCNGVYSYVISDPLVFYTKVCGNVDYAFTRDQIDEQMKAEFVSALQPAFGALAELELRPAQLPSKATELKNAMNEALRAEWVESRGITVEKIALNPITLNPEDMQKIQQMEDAATLGSNAFMMAGRMTDATASAMENAAENPAGAVTGFMGAGMVGGMAGGFGAAQGFYNAGVQQAQANAAANVSGDGWKCSCGATASGKFCSNCGQPKPQGGAKFCSNCGAPTDGAKFCSNCGAKLQ
;
A
#
# COMPACT_ATOMS: atom_id res chain seq x y z
N MET A 1 -32.28 -0.89 -27.30
CA MET A 1 -32.70 -1.88 -26.29
C MET A 1 -32.16 -1.39 -24.96
N GLY A 2 -32.95 -1.36 -23.94
CA GLY A 2 -32.56 -0.81 -22.65
C GLY A 2 -33.24 -1.52 -21.49
N LEU A 3 -32.72 -1.28 -20.30
CA LEU A 3 -33.31 -1.71 -19.05
C LEU A 3 -34.06 -0.54 -18.40
N ILE A 4 -35.22 -0.78 -17.89
CA ILE A 4 -35.97 0.18 -17.09
C ILE A 4 -36.00 -0.34 -15.66
N LYS A 5 -35.54 0.48 -14.69
CA LYS A 5 -35.60 0.12 -13.27
C LYS A 5 -37.04 -0.02 -12.84
N ALA A 6 -37.43 -1.19 -12.37
CA ALA A 6 -38.77 -1.42 -11.84
C ALA A 6 -38.95 -0.56 -10.57
N GLY A 7 -40.04 0.21 -10.51
CA GLY A 7 -40.30 1.10 -9.37
C GLY A 7 -40.35 0.33 -8.06
N PHE A 8 -39.74 0.90 -7.00
CA PHE A 8 -39.84 0.41 -5.64
C PHE A 8 -41.29 0.46 -5.19
N GLY A 9 -41.97 -0.64 -5.25
CA GLY A 9 -43.32 -0.68 -4.73
C GLY A 9 -43.94 -2.05 -4.83
N ALA A 10 -43.95 -2.71 -3.70
CA ALA A 10 -44.80 -3.83 -3.35
C ALA A 10 -44.49 -5.20 -3.97
N VAL A 11 -44.02 -6.05 -3.08
CA VAL A 11 -44.22 -7.50 -3.10
C VAL A 11 -43.59 -8.28 -4.23
N GLY A 12 -42.30 -8.55 -4.07
CA GLY A 12 -41.47 -9.33 -5.02
C GLY A 12 -41.99 -10.73 -5.40
N GLY A 13 -43.08 -11.20 -4.83
CA GLY A 13 -43.70 -12.46 -5.21
C GLY A 13 -44.81 -12.32 -6.26
N VAL A 14 -45.49 -11.18 -6.33
CA VAL A 14 -46.64 -10.99 -7.23
C VAL A 14 -46.20 -10.45 -8.58
N LEU A 15 -45.14 -9.68 -8.65
CA LEU A 15 -44.61 -9.13 -9.91
C LEU A 15 -43.87 -10.18 -10.76
N ALA A 16 -43.15 -11.10 -10.13
CA ALA A 16 -42.48 -12.19 -10.85
C ALA A 16 -43.43 -13.09 -11.64
N ASP A 17 -44.70 -13.19 -11.21
CA ASP A 17 -45.72 -13.96 -11.91
C ASP A 17 -46.30 -13.22 -13.15
N GLN A 18 -46.04 -11.90 -13.28
CA GLN A 18 -46.53 -11.08 -14.40
C GLN A 18 -45.55 -11.01 -15.58
N TRP A 19 -44.27 -11.38 -15.36
CA TRP A 19 -43.28 -11.30 -16.40
C TRP A 19 -43.31 -12.54 -17.32
N LYS A 20 -43.03 -12.33 -18.58
CA LYS A 20 -42.99 -13.43 -19.58
C LYS A 20 -41.87 -14.40 -19.24
N GLU A 21 -40.76 -13.90 -18.79
CA GLU A 21 -39.53 -14.60 -18.40
C GLU A 21 -38.85 -13.84 -17.27
N PHE A 22 -38.11 -14.56 -16.45
CA PHE A 22 -37.34 -13.94 -15.39
C PHE A 22 -35.92 -14.50 -15.40
N PHE A 23 -34.94 -13.61 -15.58
CA PHE A 23 -33.52 -13.96 -15.58
C PHE A 23 -32.92 -13.60 -14.21
N TYR A 24 -32.18 -14.51 -13.64
CA TYR A 24 -31.52 -14.34 -12.35
C TYR A 24 -30.27 -15.22 -12.29
N CYS A 25 -29.43 -14.95 -11.30
CA CYS A 25 -28.34 -15.80 -10.88
C CYS A 25 -28.50 -16.10 -9.40
N ASP A 26 -28.37 -17.37 -9.03
CA ASP A 26 -28.27 -17.77 -7.64
C ASP A 26 -27.03 -17.17 -6.99
N SER A 27 -26.87 -17.36 -5.68
CA SER A 27 -25.67 -16.87 -4.98
C SER A 27 -24.41 -17.49 -5.57
N MET A 28 -23.50 -16.64 -6.05
CA MET A 28 -22.17 -17.07 -6.47
C MET A 28 -21.28 -17.22 -5.24
N ASP A 29 -20.61 -18.35 -5.12
CA ASP A 29 -19.55 -18.58 -4.14
C ASP A 29 -18.25 -17.83 -4.53
N MET A 30 -17.20 -18.00 -3.75
CA MET A 30 -15.89 -17.37 -4.02
C MET A 30 -15.12 -18.03 -5.17
N ASP A 31 -15.50 -19.23 -5.55
CA ASP A 31 -14.82 -19.97 -6.63
C ASP A 31 -15.44 -19.69 -7.99
N THR A 32 -16.64 -19.13 -8.01
CA THR A 32 -17.36 -18.80 -9.24
C THR A 32 -17.19 -17.33 -9.60
N LEU A 33 -16.60 -17.06 -10.76
CA LEU A 33 -16.30 -15.71 -11.26
C LEU A 33 -17.40 -15.19 -12.20
N VAL A 34 -17.92 -16.06 -13.09
CA VAL A 34 -18.97 -15.71 -14.04
C VAL A 34 -19.96 -16.85 -14.15
N VAL A 35 -21.23 -16.52 -14.26
CA VAL A 35 -22.33 -17.48 -14.47
C VAL A 35 -23.22 -17.01 -15.59
N LYS A 36 -23.64 -17.93 -16.47
CA LYS A 36 -24.72 -17.66 -17.41
C LYS A 36 -26.04 -17.57 -16.65
N GLY A 37 -26.81 -16.51 -16.88
CA GLY A 37 -28.08 -16.26 -16.23
C GLY A 37 -29.09 -17.39 -16.49
N GLN A 38 -29.77 -17.79 -15.43
CA GLN A 38 -30.81 -18.79 -15.48
C GLN A 38 -32.13 -18.15 -15.89
N LYS A 39 -32.83 -18.82 -16.81
CA LYS A 39 -34.16 -18.41 -17.27
C LYS A 39 -35.22 -19.15 -16.48
N ARG A 40 -36.06 -18.44 -15.77
CA ARG A 40 -37.24 -18.97 -15.10
C ARG A 40 -38.49 -18.57 -15.88
N THR A 41 -39.23 -19.54 -16.36
CA THR A 41 -40.53 -19.31 -16.98
C THR A 41 -41.64 -19.65 -16.00
N SER A 42 -42.62 -18.75 -15.86
CA SER A 42 -43.82 -19.03 -15.07
C SER A 42 -44.69 -20.10 -15.74
N ARG A 43 -45.40 -20.95 -14.96
CA ARG A 43 -46.39 -21.91 -15.50
C ARG A 43 -47.49 -21.24 -16.31
N ARG A 44 -47.69 -19.94 -16.17
CA ARG A 44 -48.66 -19.13 -16.92
C ARG A 44 -48.04 -18.46 -18.15
N SER A 45 -46.74 -18.57 -18.35
CA SER A 45 -46.08 -18.04 -19.53
C SER A 45 -46.44 -18.85 -20.76
N SER A 46 -46.85 -18.19 -21.83
CA SER A 46 -47.10 -18.81 -23.12
C SER A 46 -45.81 -19.25 -23.83
N ASN A 47 -44.64 -18.87 -23.32
CA ASN A 47 -43.35 -19.10 -23.94
C ASN A 47 -42.54 -20.24 -23.29
N THR A 48 -43.16 -21.41 -23.13
CA THR A 48 -42.50 -22.60 -22.56
C THR A 48 -41.61 -23.36 -23.57
N LYS A 49 -41.61 -22.97 -24.84
CA LYS A 49 -40.81 -23.55 -25.92
C LYS A 49 -39.77 -22.61 -26.51
N GLY A 50 -39.58 -21.43 -25.91
CA GLY A 50 -38.61 -20.44 -26.38
C GLY A 50 -37.17 -20.91 -26.18
N SER A 51 -36.29 -20.51 -27.09
CA SER A 51 -34.85 -20.73 -26.95
C SER A 51 -34.32 -20.04 -25.69
N ASP A 52 -33.42 -20.71 -24.98
CA ASP A 52 -32.76 -20.13 -23.80
C ASP A 52 -31.91 -18.86 -24.09
N ASN A 53 -31.62 -18.65 -25.37
CA ASN A 53 -30.81 -17.55 -25.87
C ASN A 53 -31.67 -16.44 -26.50
N ILE A 54 -32.91 -16.26 -26.07
CA ILE A 54 -33.78 -15.14 -26.49
C ILE A 54 -34.41 -14.53 -25.25
N ILE A 55 -34.30 -13.21 -25.15
CA ILE A 55 -34.92 -12.41 -24.09
C ILE A 55 -36.14 -11.72 -24.67
N SER A 56 -37.33 -12.08 -24.20
CA SER A 56 -38.58 -11.48 -24.69
C SER A 56 -38.72 -10.04 -24.13
N ASN A 57 -39.32 -9.16 -24.93
CA ASN A 57 -39.66 -7.81 -24.44
C ASN A 57 -40.63 -7.91 -23.25
N GLY A 58 -40.30 -7.18 -22.17
CA GLY A 58 -41.02 -7.25 -20.89
C GLY A 58 -40.56 -8.37 -19.96
N SER A 59 -39.41 -9.03 -20.25
CA SER A 59 -38.80 -9.97 -19.31
C SER A 59 -38.19 -9.25 -18.13
N GLY A 60 -38.29 -9.88 -16.94
CA GLY A 60 -37.65 -9.39 -15.71
C GLY A 60 -36.20 -9.85 -15.62
N ILE A 61 -35.34 -9.01 -15.07
CA ILE A 61 -33.92 -9.32 -14.81
C ILE A 61 -33.60 -8.86 -13.40
N ALA A 62 -33.17 -9.79 -12.56
CA ALA A 62 -32.71 -9.48 -11.21
C ALA A 62 -31.19 -9.39 -11.16
N VAL A 63 -30.67 -8.38 -10.50
CA VAL A 63 -29.24 -8.20 -10.18
C VAL A 63 -29.12 -8.14 -8.67
N ALA A 64 -28.41 -9.10 -8.09
CA ALA A 64 -28.18 -9.12 -6.65
C ALA A 64 -26.99 -8.27 -6.26
N ASP A 65 -26.88 -7.93 -4.98
CA ASP A 65 -25.71 -7.26 -4.45
C ASP A 65 -24.45 -8.15 -4.62
N GLY A 66 -23.33 -7.52 -5.01
CA GLY A 66 -22.10 -8.23 -5.32
C GLY A 66 -22.08 -8.87 -6.71
N GLN A 67 -23.05 -8.56 -7.58
CA GLN A 67 -23.10 -9.00 -8.97
C GLN A 67 -23.04 -7.81 -9.93
N CYS A 68 -22.46 -8.05 -11.11
CA CYS A 68 -22.64 -7.21 -12.29
C CYS A 68 -23.22 -8.06 -13.41
N MET A 69 -24.31 -7.63 -14.01
CA MET A 69 -24.99 -8.32 -15.11
C MET A 69 -24.62 -7.64 -16.42
N ILE A 70 -24.38 -8.45 -17.45
CA ILE A 70 -24.27 -7.98 -18.84
C ILE A 70 -25.22 -8.76 -19.72
N ILE A 71 -25.76 -8.10 -20.75
CA ILE A 71 -26.49 -8.74 -21.83
C ILE A 71 -25.62 -8.70 -23.08
N VAL A 72 -25.48 -9.85 -23.69
CA VAL A 72 -24.72 -10.03 -24.92
C VAL A 72 -25.69 -10.40 -26.03
N GLU A 73 -25.72 -9.65 -27.13
CA GLU A 73 -26.52 -9.91 -28.32
C GLU A 73 -25.60 -10.13 -29.50
N GLN A 74 -25.70 -11.29 -30.14
CA GLN A 74 -24.85 -11.66 -31.29
C GLN A 74 -23.35 -11.42 -31.03
N GLY A 75 -22.88 -11.79 -29.83
CA GLY A 75 -21.50 -11.61 -29.43
C GLY A 75 -21.12 -10.18 -29.03
N LYS A 76 -22.08 -9.25 -28.99
CA LYS A 76 -21.85 -7.85 -28.57
C LYS A 76 -22.49 -7.57 -27.22
N VAL A 77 -21.80 -6.89 -26.32
CA VAL A 77 -22.38 -6.41 -25.07
C VAL A 77 -23.31 -5.24 -25.40
N VAL A 78 -24.60 -5.39 -25.09
CA VAL A 78 -25.62 -4.37 -25.34
C VAL A 78 -26.12 -3.70 -24.07
N GLU A 79 -26.06 -4.38 -22.92
CA GLU A 79 -26.50 -3.86 -21.62
C GLU A 79 -25.52 -4.21 -20.53
N VAL A 80 -25.34 -3.30 -19.57
CA VAL A 80 -24.52 -3.52 -18.38
C VAL A 80 -25.26 -2.97 -17.16
N CYS A 81 -25.41 -3.79 -16.14
CA CYS A 81 -26.01 -3.39 -14.88
C CYS A 81 -25.23 -3.91 -13.68
N ALA A 82 -24.66 -2.99 -12.91
CA ALA A 82 -23.94 -3.26 -11.65
C ALA A 82 -24.68 -2.69 -10.43
N GLU A 83 -25.88 -2.17 -10.60
CA GLU A 83 -26.74 -1.73 -9.52
C GLU A 83 -27.69 -2.86 -9.10
N PRO A 84 -27.75 -3.22 -7.82
CA PRO A 84 -28.71 -4.20 -7.35
C PRO A 84 -30.16 -3.76 -7.59
N GLY A 85 -31.01 -4.67 -7.97
CA GLY A 85 -32.42 -4.40 -8.25
C GLY A 85 -33.05 -5.32 -9.25
N GLU A 86 -34.34 -5.04 -9.52
CA GLU A 86 -35.10 -5.70 -10.55
C GLU A 86 -35.31 -4.74 -11.73
N TYR A 87 -35.11 -5.24 -12.93
CA TYR A 87 -35.16 -4.49 -14.17
C TYR A 87 -36.10 -5.16 -15.15
N THR A 88 -36.77 -4.40 -15.98
CA THR A 88 -37.55 -4.91 -17.11
C THR A 88 -36.78 -4.68 -18.40
N TYR A 89 -36.61 -5.74 -19.19
CA TYR A 89 -35.98 -5.63 -20.49
C TYR A 89 -36.97 -5.04 -21.50
N ASP A 90 -36.58 -3.93 -22.13
CA ASP A 90 -37.35 -3.27 -23.17
C ASP A 90 -36.52 -3.17 -24.46
N SER A 91 -36.97 -3.94 -25.46
CA SER A 91 -36.33 -3.96 -26.77
C SER A 91 -36.48 -2.70 -27.59
N SER A 92 -37.36 -1.76 -27.19
CA SER A 92 -37.61 -0.49 -27.88
C SER A 92 -36.74 0.66 -27.39
N THR A 93 -36.10 0.53 -26.23
CA THR A 93 -35.25 1.59 -25.66
C THR A 93 -33.79 1.48 -26.11
N GLU A 94 -33.05 2.56 -26.00
CA GLU A 94 -31.60 2.56 -26.27
C GLU A 94 -30.84 1.77 -25.17
N PRO A 95 -29.63 1.25 -25.48
CA PRO A 95 -28.77 0.60 -24.51
C PRO A 95 -28.58 1.42 -23.23
N SER A 96 -28.76 0.80 -22.09
CA SER A 96 -28.64 1.44 -20.79
C SER A 96 -27.41 0.95 -20.05
N ILE A 97 -26.82 1.81 -19.24
CA ILE A 97 -25.67 1.47 -18.39
C ILE A 97 -25.97 1.90 -16.97
N PHE A 98 -26.11 0.94 -16.09
CA PHE A 98 -26.23 1.14 -14.65
C PHE A 98 -24.89 0.77 -13.99
N ALA A 99 -23.96 1.74 -13.98
CA ALA A 99 -22.57 1.51 -13.58
C ALA A 99 -22.40 1.20 -12.08
N GLY A 100 -23.34 1.58 -11.23
CA GLY A 100 -23.28 1.33 -9.80
C GLY A 100 -21.93 1.75 -9.19
N LYS A 101 -21.30 0.85 -8.46
CA LYS A 101 -20.00 1.08 -7.80
C LYS A 101 -18.80 1.25 -8.75
N PHE A 102 -18.92 0.83 -10.00
CA PHE A 102 -17.81 0.94 -10.98
C PHE A 102 -17.72 2.33 -11.63
N GLY A 103 -18.75 3.15 -11.53
CA GLY A 103 -18.73 4.53 -11.95
C GLY A 103 -18.23 4.76 -13.39
N ARG A 104 -17.22 5.63 -13.55
CA ARG A 104 -16.71 6.04 -14.87
C ARG A 104 -15.93 4.94 -15.59
N SER A 105 -15.24 4.07 -14.88
CA SER A 105 -14.42 3.02 -15.49
C SER A 105 -15.27 2.10 -16.38
N LEU A 106 -16.41 1.64 -15.88
CA LEU A 106 -17.32 0.78 -16.65
C LEU A 106 -17.94 1.52 -17.83
N LEU A 107 -18.27 2.82 -17.67
CA LEU A 107 -18.79 3.65 -18.73
C LEU A 107 -17.78 3.83 -19.89
N ASP A 108 -16.52 4.03 -19.54
CA ASP A 108 -15.46 4.21 -20.54
C ASP A 108 -15.15 2.94 -21.29
N SER A 109 -15.09 1.80 -20.57
CA SER A 109 -14.95 0.47 -21.18
C SER A 109 -16.11 0.15 -22.12
N PHE A 110 -17.34 0.45 -21.71
CA PHE A 110 -18.52 0.25 -22.58
C PHE A 110 -18.48 1.12 -23.84
N LYS A 111 -18.13 2.40 -23.71
CA LYS A 111 -18.00 3.30 -24.88
C LYS A 111 -16.91 2.83 -25.84
N LEU A 112 -15.81 2.33 -25.32
CA LEU A 112 -14.70 1.82 -26.13
C LEU A 112 -15.11 0.56 -26.91
N ILE A 113 -15.82 -0.35 -26.27
CA ILE A 113 -16.31 -1.60 -26.86
C ILE A 113 -17.46 -1.30 -27.85
N GLY A 114 -18.41 -0.42 -27.47
CA GLY A 114 -19.56 -0.05 -28.29
C GLY A 114 -19.20 0.63 -29.60
N LYS A 115 -18.15 1.45 -29.65
CA LYS A 115 -17.69 2.12 -30.88
C LYS A 115 -17.20 1.15 -31.96
N ARG A 116 -16.85 -0.08 -31.64
CA ARG A 116 -16.35 -1.07 -32.61
C ARG A 116 -17.44 -1.81 -33.39
N PHE A 117 -18.74 -1.59 -33.11
CA PHE A 117 -19.78 -2.48 -33.55
C PHE A 117 -21.05 -1.81 -34.06
N THR A 118 -20.93 -0.94 -35.03
CA THR A 118 -22.09 -0.41 -35.76
C THR A 118 -22.24 -1.12 -37.11
N TYR A 119 -22.90 -2.31 -37.14
CA TYR A 119 -23.50 -2.82 -38.38
C TYR A 119 -24.59 -3.85 -38.06
N GLY A 120 -25.72 -3.69 -38.76
CA GLY A 120 -26.99 -4.28 -38.49
C GLY A 120 -27.26 -5.65 -39.14
N GLY A 121 -28.43 -6.14 -38.85
CA GLY A 121 -29.05 -7.29 -39.45
C GLY A 121 -30.06 -7.93 -38.50
N ASP A 122 -31.32 -7.86 -38.89
CA ASP A 122 -32.46 -8.39 -38.15
C ASP A 122 -32.66 -9.85 -38.51
N THR A 123 -32.01 -10.77 -37.81
CA THR A 123 -32.27 -12.22 -37.88
C THR A 123 -32.00 -12.85 -36.54
N GLY A 124 -32.93 -13.61 -36.02
CA GLY A 124 -32.90 -14.46 -34.82
C GLY A 124 -31.82 -14.14 -33.82
N LYS A 125 -32.06 -13.18 -32.93
CA LYS A 125 -31.03 -12.63 -32.06
C LYS A 125 -30.64 -13.63 -30.99
N ASP A 126 -29.37 -14.09 -31.01
CA ASP A 126 -28.79 -14.83 -29.89
C ASP A 126 -28.47 -13.84 -28.76
N GLN A 127 -29.28 -13.88 -27.70
CA GLN A 127 -29.16 -12.99 -26.53
C GLN A 127 -28.85 -13.82 -25.30
N ARG A 128 -27.79 -13.44 -24.58
CA ARG A 128 -27.34 -14.15 -23.39
C ARG A 128 -27.14 -13.18 -22.26
N VAL A 129 -27.52 -13.60 -21.05
CA VAL A 129 -27.30 -12.86 -19.81
C VAL A 129 -26.15 -13.52 -19.07
N TYR A 130 -25.18 -12.73 -18.64
CA TYR A 130 -24.07 -13.19 -17.80
C TYR A 130 -24.01 -12.36 -16.51
N TYR A 131 -23.70 -13.03 -15.41
CA TYR A 131 -23.51 -12.42 -14.11
C TYR A 131 -22.07 -12.59 -13.66
N PHE A 132 -21.41 -11.50 -13.31
CA PHE A 132 -20.04 -11.44 -12.83
C PHE A 132 -20.02 -11.29 -11.33
N ASN A 133 -19.16 -12.04 -10.65
CA ASN A 133 -18.92 -11.91 -9.23
C ASN A 133 -18.05 -10.67 -8.98
N THR A 134 -18.61 -9.66 -8.34
CA THR A 134 -17.91 -8.41 -8.01
C THR A 134 -17.53 -8.33 -6.53
N LYS A 135 -17.68 -9.44 -5.81
CA LYS A 135 -17.21 -9.58 -4.43
C LYS A 135 -15.70 -9.78 -4.39
N GLU A 136 -15.13 -9.62 -3.24
CA GLU A 136 -13.71 -9.91 -3.01
C GLU A 136 -13.46 -11.42 -3.05
N ILE A 137 -12.60 -11.87 -3.95
CA ILE A 137 -12.17 -13.27 -4.09
C ILE A 137 -10.97 -13.49 -3.19
N MET A 138 -11.21 -14.11 -2.06
CA MET A 138 -10.23 -14.30 -0.98
C MET A 138 -9.53 -15.65 -1.04
N GLY A 139 -8.49 -15.81 -0.22
CA GLY A 139 -7.84 -17.09 0.05
C GLY A 139 -6.82 -17.51 -1.00
N ASN A 140 -6.37 -16.61 -1.89
CA ASN A 140 -5.35 -16.92 -2.88
C ASN A 140 -3.98 -16.98 -2.22
N ARG A 141 -3.43 -18.18 -2.06
CA ARG A 141 -2.14 -18.40 -1.40
C ARG A 141 -1.00 -18.27 -2.39
N PHE A 142 0.05 -17.58 -1.98
CA PHE A 142 1.29 -17.48 -2.73
C PHE A 142 2.51 -17.75 -1.85
N GLY A 143 3.60 -18.07 -2.49
CA GLY A 143 4.92 -18.20 -1.86
C GLY A 143 5.99 -18.11 -2.92
N THR A 144 7.14 -17.61 -2.56
CA THR A 144 8.28 -17.46 -3.46
C THR A 144 9.10 -18.75 -3.49
N PRO A 145 9.11 -19.51 -4.59
CA PRO A 145 9.92 -20.73 -4.69
C PRO A 145 11.41 -20.42 -4.62
N SER A 146 11.82 -19.30 -5.24
CA SER A 146 13.18 -18.76 -5.17
C SER A 146 13.19 -17.47 -4.36
N PRO A 147 14.31 -17.15 -3.70
CA PRO A 147 14.44 -15.87 -3.00
C PRO A 147 14.30 -14.69 -3.96
N ILE A 148 13.63 -13.63 -3.49
CA ILE A 148 13.50 -12.35 -4.18
C ILE A 148 14.59 -11.43 -3.67
N ILE A 149 15.19 -10.66 -4.56
CA ILE A 149 16.19 -9.66 -4.23
C ILE A 149 15.50 -8.44 -3.63
N PHE A 150 15.91 -8.06 -2.43
CA PHE A 150 15.44 -6.86 -1.75
C PHE A 150 16.63 -5.97 -1.38
N GLU A 151 16.57 -4.69 -1.68
CA GLU A 151 17.59 -3.73 -1.34
C GLU A 151 17.22 -3.00 -0.04
N VAL A 152 18.04 -3.19 0.99
CA VAL A 152 17.94 -2.43 2.25
C VAL A 152 18.73 -1.15 2.09
N VAL A 153 18.05 -0.03 1.99
CA VAL A 153 18.65 1.28 1.77
C VAL A 153 18.70 2.07 3.09
N ASN A 154 19.83 2.70 3.37
CA ASN A 154 19.97 3.67 4.44
C ASN A 154 20.54 4.99 3.86
N LYS A 155 19.66 5.90 3.51
CA LYS A 155 20.03 7.18 2.87
C LYS A 155 20.89 8.07 3.75
N ARG A 156 20.73 7.98 5.09
CA ARG A 156 21.51 8.80 6.03
C ARG A 156 23.00 8.49 5.96
N LEU A 157 23.34 7.25 5.63
CA LEU A 157 24.72 6.78 5.54
C LEU A 157 25.19 6.64 4.11
N GLY A 158 24.32 6.84 3.10
CA GLY A 158 24.62 6.57 1.71
C GLY A 158 24.96 5.09 1.46
N MET A 159 24.40 4.18 2.26
CA MET A 159 24.67 2.74 2.18
C MET A 159 23.44 1.98 1.69
N SER A 160 23.66 1.06 0.79
CA SER A 160 22.66 0.06 0.41
C SER A 160 23.23 -1.35 0.53
N ARG A 161 22.36 -2.30 0.81
CA ARG A 161 22.73 -3.71 0.90
C ARG A 161 21.65 -4.57 0.28
N THR A 162 22.02 -5.41 -0.64
CA THR A 162 21.15 -6.40 -1.25
C THR A 162 21.05 -7.64 -0.35
N VAL A 163 19.82 -8.08 -0.10
CA VAL A 163 19.51 -9.30 0.68
C VAL A 163 18.51 -10.16 -0.09
N ASN A 164 18.55 -11.46 0.17
CA ASN A 164 17.64 -12.42 -0.42
C ASN A 164 16.50 -12.72 0.56
N VAL A 165 15.28 -12.38 0.18
CA VAL A 165 14.08 -12.57 1.01
C VAL A 165 13.20 -13.66 0.45
N ARG A 166 12.65 -14.51 1.33
CA ARG A 166 11.55 -15.42 1.01
C ARG A 166 10.31 -14.95 1.71
N CYS A 167 9.22 -14.89 0.96
CA CYS A 167 7.93 -14.51 1.52
C CYS A 167 6.83 -15.45 1.05
N ASN A 168 5.81 -15.55 1.86
CA ASN A 168 4.57 -16.21 1.55
C ASN A 168 3.41 -15.45 2.20
N GLY A 169 2.21 -15.74 1.76
CA GLY A 169 1.04 -15.05 2.28
C GLY A 169 -0.22 -15.40 1.51
N VAL A 170 -1.20 -14.53 1.67
CA VAL A 170 -2.46 -14.60 0.94
C VAL A 170 -2.78 -13.25 0.33
N TYR A 171 -3.43 -13.28 -0.81
CA TYR A 171 -3.97 -12.08 -1.43
C TYR A 171 -5.43 -12.29 -1.81
N SER A 172 -6.12 -11.20 -2.02
CA SER A 172 -7.45 -11.18 -2.60
C SER A 172 -7.49 -10.26 -3.80
N TYR A 173 -8.40 -10.55 -4.71
CA TYR A 173 -8.63 -9.71 -5.88
C TYR A 173 -10.13 -9.50 -6.10
N VAL A 174 -10.46 -8.54 -6.93
CA VAL A 174 -11.82 -8.25 -7.40
C VAL A 174 -11.83 -8.13 -8.92
N ILE A 175 -12.94 -8.50 -9.55
CA ILE A 175 -13.21 -8.13 -10.93
C ILE A 175 -13.60 -6.65 -10.92
N SER A 176 -12.68 -5.79 -11.29
CA SER A 176 -12.84 -4.33 -11.30
C SER A 176 -13.44 -3.81 -12.61
N ASP A 177 -13.31 -4.55 -13.69
CA ASP A 177 -13.97 -4.28 -14.98
C ASP A 177 -14.54 -5.56 -15.60
N PRO A 178 -15.83 -5.86 -15.35
CA PRO A 178 -16.50 -7.03 -15.90
C PRO A 178 -16.52 -7.08 -17.43
N LEU A 179 -16.48 -5.93 -18.11
CA LEU A 179 -16.50 -5.88 -19.56
C LEU A 179 -15.16 -6.30 -20.18
N VAL A 180 -14.07 -5.83 -19.60
CA VAL A 180 -12.73 -6.28 -19.98
C VAL A 180 -12.60 -7.77 -19.68
N PHE A 181 -13.05 -8.21 -18.50
CA PHE A 181 -13.01 -9.63 -18.12
C PHE A 181 -13.80 -10.49 -19.11
N TYR A 182 -15.01 -10.08 -19.51
CA TYR A 182 -15.79 -10.78 -20.51
C TYR A 182 -15.06 -10.87 -21.85
N THR A 183 -14.59 -9.74 -22.35
CA THR A 183 -14.02 -9.67 -23.71
C THR A 183 -12.66 -10.30 -23.86
N LYS A 184 -11.89 -10.38 -22.78
CA LYS A 184 -10.49 -10.82 -22.81
C LYS A 184 -10.24 -12.17 -22.13
N VAL A 185 -11.09 -12.56 -21.18
CA VAL A 185 -10.83 -13.74 -20.34
C VAL A 185 -11.86 -14.84 -20.59
N CYS A 186 -13.13 -14.62 -20.21
CA CYS A 186 -14.09 -15.70 -20.20
C CYS A 186 -14.88 -15.85 -21.52
N GLY A 187 -15.12 -14.77 -22.25
CA GLY A 187 -15.97 -14.81 -23.44
C GLY A 187 -17.35 -15.41 -23.15
N ASN A 188 -17.87 -16.20 -24.09
CA ASN A 188 -19.11 -16.93 -23.91
C ASN A 188 -18.92 -18.14 -22.99
N VAL A 189 -19.63 -18.14 -21.88
CA VAL A 189 -19.63 -19.22 -20.88
C VAL A 189 -20.89 -20.04 -21.05
N ASP A 190 -20.77 -21.38 -21.03
CA ASP A 190 -21.94 -22.26 -21.18
C ASP A 190 -22.76 -22.33 -19.89
N TYR A 191 -22.10 -22.48 -18.74
CA TYR A 191 -22.72 -22.53 -17.42
C TYR A 191 -22.04 -21.56 -16.44
N ALA A 192 -20.77 -21.82 -16.09
CA ALA A 192 -20.00 -21.03 -15.16
C ALA A 192 -18.52 -20.99 -15.57
N PHE A 193 -17.86 -19.90 -15.23
CA PHE A 193 -16.41 -19.71 -15.29
C PHE A 193 -15.88 -19.61 -13.88
N THR A 194 -15.02 -20.53 -13.51
CA THR A 194 -14.50 -20.66 -12.15
C THR A 194 -13.05 -20.20 -12.04
N ARG A 195 -12.62 -19.86 -10.84
CA ARG A 195 -11.27 -19.31 -10.59
C ARG A 195 -10.15 -20.29 -10.93
N ASP A 196 -10.37 -21.60 -10.78
CA ASP A 196 -9.39 -22.63 -11.10
C ASP A 196 -8.88 -22.56 -12.55
N GLN A 197 -9.70 -22.03 -13.47
CA GLN A 197 -9.31 -21.84 -14.87
C GLN A 197 -8.23 -20.76 -15.09
N ILE A 198 -8.04 -19.87 -14.12
CA ILE A 198 -7.06 -18.77 -14.19
C ILE A 198 -6.06 -18.75 -13.03
N ASP A 199 -6.33 -19.47 -11.95
CA ASP A 199 -5.56 -19.38 -10.69
C ASP A 199 -4.06 -19.64 -10.86
N GLU A 200 -3.69 -20.64 -11.67
CA GLU A 200 -2.29 -20.97 -11.88
C GLU A 200 -1.52 -19.82 -12.54
N GLN A 201 -2.10 -19.25 -13.60
CA GLN A 201 -1.52 -18.11 -14.31
C GLN A 201 -1.48 -16.87 -13.42
N MET A 202 -2.58 -16.56 -12.74
CA MET A 202 -2.68 -15.43 -11.81
C MET A 202 -1.63 -15.52 -10.71
N LYS A 203 -1.44 -16.70 -10.12
CA LYS A 203 -0.44 -16.93 -9.09
C LYS A 203 1.00 -16.75 -9.61
N ALA A 204 1.30 -17.26 -10.80
CA ALA A 204 2.63 -17.11 -11.40
C ALA A 204 2.97 -15.63 -11.66
N GLU A 205 2.04 -14.89 -12.23
CA GLU A 205 2.18 -13.46 -12.49
C GLU A 205 2.28 -12.64 -11.19
N PHE A 206 1.46 -12.97 -10.18
CA PHE A 206 1.53 -12.34 -8.87
C PHE A 206 2.91 -12.50 -8.24
N VAL A 207 3.47 -13.72 -8.25
CA VAL A 207 4.81 -13.98 -7.72
C VAL A 207 5.88 -13.25 -8.52
N SER A 208 5.75 -13.18 -9.84
CA SER A 208 6.67 -12.44 -10.70
C SER A 208 6.65 -10.92 -10.41
N ALA A 209 5.47 -10.36 -10.16
CA ALA A 209 5.29 -8.95 -9.85
C ALA A 209 5.81 -8.53 -8.46
N LEU A 210 6.09 -9.49 -7.55
CA LEU A 210 6.67 -9.18 -6.25
C LEU A 210 8.06 -8.54 -6.36
N GLN A 211 8.87 -8.93 -7.36
CA GLN A 211 10.20 -8.37 -7.54
C GLN A 211 10.17 -6.86 -7.81
N PRO A 212 9.46 -6.33 -8.83
CA PRO A 212 9.35 -4.89 -9.04
C PRO A 212 8.61 -4.17 -7.91
N ALA A 213 7.61 -4.80 -7.29
CA ALA A 213 6.90 -4.21 -6.16
C ALA A 213 7.81 -4.03 -4.94
N PHE A 214 8.66 -5.01 -4.63
CA PHE A 214 9.65 -4.89 -3.56
C PHE A 214 10.74 -3.86 -3.90
N GLY A 215 11.11 -3.72 -5.18
CA GLY A 215 11.99 -2.65 -5.64
C GLY A 215 11.43 -1.27 -5.32
N ALA A 216 10.15 -1.04 -5.62
CA ALA A 216 9.49 0.22 -5.28
C ALA A 216 9.41 0.47 -3.75
N LEU A 217 9.23 -0.60 -2.95
CA LEU A 217 9.21 -0.48 -1.49
C LEU A 217 10.60 -0.23 -0.88
N ALA A 218 11.69 -0.64 -1.55
CA ALA A 218 13.05 -0.38 -1.08
C ALA A 218 13.34 1.13 -0.99
N GLU A 219 12.73 1.96 -1.84
CA GLU A 219 12.84 3.42 -1.81
C GLU A 219 12.29 4.04 -0.52
N LEU A 220 11.42 3.34 0.20
CA LEU A 220 10.85 3.78 1.48
C LEU A 220 11.78 3.50 2.68
N GLU A 221 13.00 3.02 2.45
CA GLU A 221 13.99 2.68 3.48
C GLU A 221 13.49 1.67 4.52
N LEU A 222 12.66 0.72 4.09
CA LEU A 222 12.05 -0.27 4.98
C LEU A 222 13.03 -1.41 5.26
N ARG A 223 12.99 -1.91 6.49
CA ARG A 223 13.62 -3.19 6.84
C ARG A 223 12.72 -4.35 6.38
N PRO A 224 13.30 -5.50 5.99
CA PRO A 224 12.50 -6.66 5.61
C PRO A 224 11.44 -7.06 6.65
N ALA A 225 11.76 -6.95 7.95
CA ALA A 225 10.83 -7.24 9.05
C ALA A 225 9.62 -6.27 9.10
N GLN A 226 9.69 -5.10 8.48
CA GLN A 226 8.60 -4.11 8.45
C GLN A 226 7.66 -4.29 7.28
N LEU A 227 8.05 -5.03 6.25
CA LEU A 227 7.23 -5.23 5.04
C LEU A 227 5.82 -5.76 5.32
N PRO A 228 5.60 -6.73 6.26
CA PRO A 228 4.24 -7.18 6.58
C PRO A 228 3.33 -6.08 7.13
N SER A 229 3.88 -5.06 7.79
CA SER A 229 3.11 -3.91 8.30
C SER A 229 2.76 -2.89 7.22
N LYS A 230 3.33 -3.01 6.02
CA LYS A 230 3.17 -2.11 4.88
C LYS A 230 2.30 -2.70 3.77
N ALA A 231 1.24 -3.41 4.17
CA ALA A 231 0.34 -4.11 3.26
C ALA A 231 -0.33 -3.20 2.22
N THR A 232 -0.66 -1.95 2.60
CA THR A 232 -1.29 -0.99 1.67
C THR A 232 -0.31 -0.50 0.62
N GLU A 233 0.91 -0.16 1.02
CA GLU A 233 1.97 0.25 0.11
C GLU A 233 2.35 -0.88 -0.85
N LEU A 234 2.44 -2.11 -0.34
CA LEU A 234 2.69 -3.29 -1.16
C LEU A 234 1.54 -3.52 -2.15
N LYS A 235 0.27 -3.42 -1.71
CA LYS A 235 -0.88 -3.53 -2.62
C LYS A 235 -0.79 -2.53 -3.77
N ASN A 236 -0.46 -1.28 -3.48
CA ASN A 236 -0.36 -0.24 -4.50
C ASN A 236 0.79 -0.52 -5.48
N ALA A 237 1.95 -0.93 -4.98
CA ALA A 237 3.09 -1.32 -5.80
C ALA A 237 2.78 -2.55 -6.68
N MET A 238 2.06 -3.54 -6.13
CA MET A 238 1.62 -4.72 -6.87
C MET A 238 0.61 -4.36 -7.96
N ASN A 239 -0.38 -3.51 -7.68
CA ASN A 239 -1.35 -3.08 -8.69
C ASN A 239 -0.68 -2.25 -9.80
N GLU A 240 0.37 -1.50 -9.49
CA GLU A 240 1.16 -0.82 -10.51
C GLU A 240 1.98 -1.81 -11.35
N ALA A 241 2.65 -2.76 -10.70
CA ALA A 241 3.43 -3.79 -11.40
C ALA A 241 2.56 -4.72 -12.27
N LEU A 242 1.31 -4.98 -11.86
CA LEU A 242 0.35 -5.83 -12.57
C LEU A 242 -0.62 -5.04 -13.45
N ARG A 243 -0.45 -3.74 -13.62
CA ARG A 243 -1.40 -2.89 -14.33
C ARG A 243 -1.71 -3.40 -15.74
N ALA A 244 -0.69 -3.67 -16.53
CA ALA A 244 -0.86 -4.10 -17.92
C ALA A 244 -1.53 -5.47 -18.04
N GLU A 245 -1.09 -6.43 -17.21
CA GLU A 245 -1.53 -7.82 -17.30
C GLU A 245 -2.90 -8.05 -16.63
N TRP A 246 -3.16 -7.37 -15.49
CA TRP A 246 -4.37 -7.63 -14.71
C TRP A 246 -5.45 -6.58 -14.93
N VAL A 247 -5.11 -5.30 -14.75
CA VAL A 247 -6.12 -4.24 -14.82
C VAL A 247 -6.55 -3.99 -16.27
N GLU A 248 -5.59 -3.73 -17.17
CA GLU A 248 -5.89 -3.34 -18.56
C GLU A 248 -6.24 -4.55 -19.43
N SER A 249 -5.64 -5.70 -19.16
CA SER A 249 -5.80 -6.90 -19.97
C SER A 249 -6.92 -7.84 -19.47
N ARG A 250 -7.25 -7.83 -18.16
CA ARG A 250 -8.26 -8.75 -17.60
C ARG A 250 -9.34 -8.07 -16.76
N GLY A 251 -9.19 -6.78 -16.41
CA GLY A 251 -10.14 -6.08 -15.56
C GLY A 251 -10.14 -6.59 -14.12
N ILE A 252 -8.98 -7.04 -13.61
CA ILE A 252 -8.80 -7.55 -12.26
C ILE A 252 -7.87 -6.63 -11.48
N THR A 253 -8.14 -6.44 -10.19
CA THR A 253 -7.35 -5.59 -9.30
C THR A 253 -7.10 -6.31 -7.99
N VAL A 254 -5.88 -6.24 -7.47
CA VAL A 254 -5.55 -6.74 -6.12
C VAL A 254 -6.23 -5.85 -5.09
N GLU A 255 -7.02 -6.46 -4.20
CA GLU A 255 -7.76 -5.74 -3.17
C GLU A 255 -7.02 -5.70 -1.85
N LYS A 256 -6.48 -6.85 -1.40
CA LYS A 256 -5.68 -6.96 -0.17
C LYS A 256 -4.53 -7.93 -0.33
N ILE A 257 -3.48 -7.67 0.43
CA ILE A 257 -2.33 -8.57 0.57
C ILE A 257 -2.03 -8.73 2.05
N ALA A 258 -1.84 -9.94 2.50
CA ALA A 258 -1.35 -10.25 3.83
C ALA A 258 -0.09 -11.10 3.71
N LEU A 259 1.05 -10.53 4.11
CA LEU A 259 2.34 -11.21 4.16
C LEU A 259 2.52 -11.86 5.51
N ASN A 260 2.99 -13.10 5.50
CA ASN A 260 3.59 -13.71 6.69
C ASN A 260 4.97 -13.07 6.97
N PRO A 261 5.51 -13.27 8.19
CA PRO A 261 6.87 -12.82 8.50
C PRO A 261 7.88 -13.28 7.44
N ILE A 262 8.71 -12.34 7.01
CA ILE A 262 9.71 -12.60 5.96
C ILE A 262 10.88 -13.37 6.54
N THR A 263 11.34 -14.38 5.84
CA THR A 263 12.51 -15.18 6.23
C THR A 263 13.73 -14.72 5.44
N LEU A 264 14.79 -14.40 6.17
CA LEU A 264 16.12 -14.08 5.66
C LEU A 264 17.07 -15.23 5.87
N ASN A 265 18.07 -15.36 5.00
CA ASN A 265 19.20 -16.25 5.26
C ASN A 265 20.00 -15.73 6.47
N PRO A 266 20.59 -16.63 7.29
CA PRO A 266 21.44 -16.20 8.43
C PRO A 266 22.59 -15.26 8.01
N GLU A 267 23.20 -15.50 6.87
CA GLU A 267 24.25 -14.65 6.32
C GLU A 267 23.75 -13.24 5.97
N ASP A 268 22.56 -13.12 5.38
CA ASP A 268 21.99 -11.82 5.05
C ASP A 268 21.55 -11.07 6.31
N MET A 269 21.10 -11.79 7.34
CA MET A 269 20.80 -11.22 8.66
C MET A 269 22.06 -10.63 9.31
N GLN A 270 23.19 -11.37 9.26
CA GLN A 270 24.47 -10.87 9.74
C GLN A 270 24.94 -9.63 8.97
N LYS A 271 24.76 -9.60 7.65
CA LYS A 271 25.10 -8.43 6.83
C LYS A 271 24.28 -7.19 7.22
N ILE A 272 23.00 -7.36 7.49
CA ILE A 272 22.13 -6.26 7.97
C ILE A 272 22.61 -5.77 9.33
N GLN A 273 22.88 -6.70 10.27
CA GLN A 273 23.40 -6.35 11.59
C GLN A 273 24.72 -5.59 11.51
N GLN A 274 25.66 -6.06 10.69
CA GLN A 274 26.94 -5.36 10.47
C GLN A 274 26.73 -3.94 9.92
N MET A 275 25.77 -3.74 9.03
CA MET A 275 25.44 -2.42 8.49
C MET A 275 24.83 -1.52 9.57
N GLU A 276 23.94 -2.05 10.40
CA GLU A 276 23.32 -1.31 11.51
C GLU A 276 24.35 -0.95 12.60
N ASP A 277 25.25 -1.89 12.92
CA ASP A 277 26.35 -1.66 13.84
C ASP A 277 27.31 -0.58 13.32
N ALA A 278 27.69 -0.67 12.04
CA ALA A 278 28.53 0.34 11.40
C ALA A 278 27.86 1.72 11.37
N ALA A 279 26.53 1.75 11.12
CA ALA A 279 25.72 2.95 11.17
C ALA A 279 25.73 3.59 12.56
N THR A 280 25.51 2.77 13.57
CA THR A 280 25.47 3.21 14.98
C THR A 280 26.84 3.71 15.44
N LEU A 281 27.91 2.99 15.08
CA LEU A 281 29.29 3.37 15.39
C LEU A 281 29.72 4.67 14.67
N GLY A 282 29.38 4.78 13.37
CA GLY A 282 29.72 5.98 12.59
C GLY A 282 28.98 7.24 13.02
N SER A 283 27.78 7.08 13.63
CA SER A 283 26.98 8.21 14.11
C SER A 283 27.42 8.74 15.50
N ASN A 284 28.20 7.97 16.25
CA ASN A 284 28.60 8.32 17.62
C ASN A 284 30.08 8.01 17.87
N ALA A 285 30.88 9.07 17.88
CA ALA A 285 32.32 8.98 18.10
C ALA A 285 32.72 8.34 19.47
N PHE A 286 31.87 8.46 20.49
CA PHE A 286 32.10 7.78 21.78
C PHE A 286 31.95 6.27 21.68
N MET A 287 30.94 5.76 20.91
CA MET A 287 30.76 4.33 20.70
C MET A 287 31.91 3.76 19.89
N MET A 288 32.41 4.52 18.91
CA MET A 288 33.57 4.12 18.10
C MET A 288 34.84 4.03 18.96
N ALA A 289 35.06 4.98 19.84
CA ALA A 289 36.18 4.96 20.81
C ALA A 289 36.07 3.75 21.76
N GLY A 290 34.87 3.46 22.28
CA GLY A 290 34.62 2.29 23.12
C GLY A 290 34.94 0.97 22.42
N ARG A 291 34.49 0.79 21.19
CA ARG A 291 34.78 -0.41 20.38
C ARG A 291 36.26 -0.56 20.06
N MET A 292 36.98 0.52 19.79
CA MET A 292 38.43 0.44 19.60
C MET A 292 39.14 0.01 20.87
N THR A 293 38.69 0.50 22.03
CA THR A 293 39.22 0.10 23.31
C THR A 293 38.98 -1.38 23.60
N ASP A 294 37.74 -1.85 23.37
CA ASP A 294 37.37 -3.28 23.54
C ASP A 294 38.15 -4.19 22.54
N ALA A 295 38.30 -3.80 21.30
CA ALA A 295 39.07 -4.52 20.31
C ALA A 295 40.55 -4.62 20.72
N THR A 296 41.11 -3.53 21.27
CA THR A 296 42.49 -3.48 21.76
C THR A 296 42.65 -4.37 22.99
N ALA A 297 41.71 -4.33 23.94
CA ALA A 297 41.68 -5.20 25.11
C ALA A 297 41.59 -6.68 24.73
N SER A 298 40.67 -7.03 23.83
CA SER A 298 40.51 -8.40 23.32
C SER A 298 41.74 -8.89 22.57
N ALA A 299 42.41 -8.02 21.78
CA ALA A 299 43.67 -8.36 21.12
C ALA A 299 44.82 -8.60 22.12
N MET A 300 44.85 -7.86 23.21
CA MET A 300 45.79 -8.07 24.29
C MET A 300 45.51 -9.34 25.06
N GLU A 301 44.23 -9.68 25.32
CA GLU A 301 43.81 -10.90 25.99
C GLU A 301 44.16 -12.13 25.15
N ASN A 302 43.82 -12.14 23.87
CA ASN A 302 44.19 -13.19 22.91
C ASN A 302 45.73 -13.34 22.76
N ALA A 303 46.47 -12.26 22.84
CA ALA A 303 47.94 -12.27 22.79
C ALA A 303 48.51 -12.88 24.09
N ALA A 304 47.89 -12.62 25.23
CA ALA A 304 48.29 -13.16 26.53
C ALA A 304 47.99 -14.68 26.66
N GLU A 305 46.93 -15.14 26.04
CA GLU A 305 46.57 -16.60 26.03
C GLU A 305 47.44 -17.44 25.10
N ASN A 306 48.22 -16.83 24.21
CA ASN A 306 49.06 -17.53 23.23
C ASN A 306 50.53 -17.57 23.71
N PRO A 307 51.02 -18.72 24.26
CA PRO A 307 52.37 -18.85 24.87
C PRO A 307 53.53 -18.55 23.89
N ALA A 308 53.28 -18.69 22.56
CA ALA A 308 54.28 -18.44 21.54
C ALA A 308 54.19 -17.05 20.90
N GLY A 309 53.06 -16.36 21.06
CA GLY A 309 52.74 -15.11 20.40
C GLY A 309 52.89 -13.85 21.27
N ALA A 310 52.86 -14.01 22.60
CA ALA A 310 52.85 -12.88 23.55
C ALA A 310 54.08 -11.99 23.44
N VAL A 311 55.25 -12.56 23.19
CA VAL A 311 56.50 -11.79 23.08
C VAL A 311 56.65 -11.16 21.69
N THR A 312 56.29 -11.88 20.63
CA THR A 312 56.44 -11.38 19.27
C THR A 312 55.34 -10.39 18.86
N GLY A 313 54.12 -10.63 19.33
CA GLY A 313 52.96 -9.69 19.10
C GLY A 313 53.12 -8.38 19.85
N PHE A 314 53.61 -8.42 21.11
CA PHE A 314 53.85 -7.24 21.91
C PHE A 314 55.08 -6.42 21.42
N MET A 315 56.13 -7.09 20.95
CA MET A 315 57.30 -6.39 20.33
C MET A 315 56.95 -5.86 18.93
N GLY A 316 56.18 -6.58 18.13
CA GLY A 316 55.76 -6.11 16.80
C GLY A 316 54.83 -4.92 16.86
N ALA A 317 53.87 -4.92 17.73
CA ALA A 317 52.93 -3.79 17.96
C ALA A 317 53.60 -2.57 18.60
N GLY A 318 54.62 -2.80 19.43
CA GLY A 318 55.39 -1.73 20.09
C GLY A 318 56.41 -1.05 19.18
N MET A 319 56.94 -1.75 18.16
CA MET A 319 58.06 -1.25 17.35
C MET A 319 57.68 -0.62 15.99
N VAL A 320 56.52 -0.95 15.45
CA VAL A 320 56.13 -0.48 14.10
C VAL A 320 55.06 0.64 14.13
N GLY A 321 54.52 0.99 15.26
CA GLY A 321 53.48 2.05 15.26
C GLY A 321 53.11 2.58 16.62
N GLY A 322 53.98 2.36 17.62
CA GLY A 322 53.75 2.92 18.94
C GLY A 322 52.41 2.54 19.55
N MET A 323 52.44 2.03 20.77
CA MET A 323 51.24 1.99 21.64
C MET A 323 50.42 3.30 21.63
N ALA A 324 51.01 4.39 21.12
CA ALA A 324 50.39 5.66 20.84
C ALA A 324 49.34 5.62 19.70
N GLY A 325 49.44 4.71 18.73
CA GLY A 325 48.49 4.67 17.60
C GLY A 325 47.09 4.17 17.96
N GLY A 326 46.99 3.11 18.77
CA GLY A 326 45.69 2.61 19.23
C GLY A 326 45.02 3.49 20.27
N PHE A 327 45.81 3.91 21.29
CA PHE A 327 45.33 4.85 22.29
C PHE A 327 45.18 6.28 21.76
N GLY A 328 46.04 6.72 20.86
CA GLY A 328 45.95 8.04 20.21
C GLY A 328 44.75 8.17 19.30
N ALA A 329 44.42 7.09 18.56
CA ALA A 329 43.20 7.05 17.75
C ALA A 329 41.94 7.04 18.63
N ALA A 330 41.90 6.22 19.70
CA ALA A 330 40.79 6.20 20.62
C ALA A 330 40.62 7.58 21.31
N GLN A 331 41.73 8.23 21.71
CA GLN A 331 41.72 9.59 22.25
C GLN A 331 41.23 10.61 21.22
N GLY A 332 41.64 10.46 19.96
CA GLY A 332 41.16 11.30 18.86
C GLY A 332 39.66 11.21 18.65
N PHE A 333 39.12 10.00 18.66
CA PHE A 333 37.65 9.77 18.56
C PHE A 333 36.90 10.22 19.80
N TYR A 334 37.47 10.03 20.99
CA TYR A 334 36.93 10.56 22.24
C TYR A 334 36.82 12.08 22.18
N ASN A 335 37.89 12.78 21.78
CA ASN A 335 37.92 14.23 21.63
C ASN A 335 36.93 14.71 20.53
N ALA A 336 36.83 13.99 19.41
CA ALA A 336 35.85 14.28 18.38
C ALA A 336 34.40 14.08 18.90
N GLY A 337 34.18 13.05 19.72
CA GLY A 337 32.90 12.84 20.41
C GLY A 337 32.54 13.98 21.39
N VAL A 338 33.48 14.45 22.13
CA VAL A 338 33.30 15.63 23.02
C VAL A 338 32.95 16.86 22.18
N GLN A 339 33.67 17.12 21.09
CA GLN A 339 33.36 18.23 20.18
C GLN A 339 31.99 18.10 19.52
N GLN A 340 31.60 16.89 19.11
CA GLN A 340 30.29 16.62 18.53
C GLN A 340 29.17 16.80 19.57
N ALA A 341 29.39 16.37 20.82
CA ALA A 341 28.44 16.58 21.89
C ALA A 341 28.30 18.08 22.23
N GLN A 342 29.41 18.82 22.19
CA GLN A 342 29.41 20.28 22.37
C GLN A 342 28.73 21.00 21.20
N ALA A 343 28.93 20.54 19.94
CA ALA A 343 28.29 21.08 18.76
C ALA A 343 26.78 20.82 18.79
N ASN A 344 26.36 19.61 19.19
CA ASN A 344 24.94 19.24 19.35
C ASN A 344 24.29 20.03 20.51
N ALA A 345 25.00 20.26 21.60
CA ALA A 345 24.55 21.14 22.68
C ALA A 345 24.42 22.60 22.20
N ALA A 346 25.35 23.08 21.37
CA ALA A 346 25.29 24.41 20.77
C ALA A 346 24.17 24.52 19.72
N ALA A 347 23.90 23.47 18.91
CA ALA A 347 22.81 23.43 17.94
C ALA A 347 21.43 23.43 18.61
N ASN A 348 21.28 22.80 19.78
CA ASN A 348 20.06 22.88 20.59
C ASN A 348 19.86 24.26 21.30
N VAL A 349 20.81 25.18 21.22
CA VAL A 349 20.73 26.52 21.80
C VAL A 349 20.34 27.60 20.77
N SER A 350 20.07 27.23 19.53
CA SER A 350 19.63 28.18 18.49
C SER A 350 18.14 28.58 18.59
N GLY A 351 17.58 28.55 19.80
CA GLY A 351 16.25 29.08 20.11
C GLY A 351 16.24 29.60 21.56
N ASP A 352 16.31 30.92 21.77
CA ASP A 352 16.04 31.60 23.05
C ASP A 352 17.01 31.33 24.22
N GLY A 353 18.29 31.14 23.95
CA GLY A 353 19.32 31.13 25.02
C GLY A 353 19.44 32.47 25.76
N TRP A 354 19.38 32.48 27.10
CA TRP A 354 19.60 33.66 27.92
C TRP A 354 20.87 33.50 28.79
N LYS A 355 21.57 34.61 29.07
CA LYS A 355 22.73 34.63 29.96
C LYS A 355 22.27 34.80 31.39
N CYS A 356 22.64 33.84 32.24
CA CYS A 356 22.42 33.93 33.68
C CYS A 356 23.46 34.87 34.35
N SER A 357 23.10 35.46 35.49
CA SER A 357 24.00 36.26 36.31
C SER A 357 25.24 35.50 36.80
N CYS A 358 25.22 34.15 36.79
CA CYS A 358 26.38 33.32 37.09
C CYS A 358 27.34 33.14 35.90
N GLY A 359 27.10 33.79 34.75
CA GLY A 359 27.90 33.70 33.52
C GLY A 359 27.58 32.55 32.60
N ALA A 360 26.73 31.58 32.98
CA ALA A 360 26.33 30.44 32.17
C ALA A 360 25.20 30.80 31.19
N THR A 361 25.23 30.22 29.99
CA THR A 361 24.11 30.31 29.02
C THR A 361 23.09 29.20 29.29
N ALA A 362 21.84 29.55 29.46
CA ALA A 362 20.73 28.63 29.73
C ALA A 362 19.63 28.75 28.66
N SER A 363 19.03 27.63 28.27
CA SER A 363 17.94 27.56 27.28
C SER A 363 16.57 27.30 27.90
N GLY A 364 16.50 26.95 29.18
CA GLY A 364 15.28 26.61 29.90
C GLY A 364 14.73 27.72 30.79
N LYS A 365 13.70 27.43 31.58
CA LYS A 365 13.08 28.33 32.56
C LYS A 365 13.99 28.58 33.75
N PHE A 366 15.01 27.75 33.98
CA PHE A 366 15.97 27.84 35.06
C PHE A 366 17.40 27.66 34.54
N CYS A 367 18.38 28.29 35.17
CA CYS A 367 19.78 28.06 34.85
C CYS A 367 20.24 26.69 35.34
N SER A 368 20.75 25.83 34.43
CA SER A 368 21.24 24.49 34.77
C SER A 368 22.49 24.48 35.67
N ASN A 369 23.22 25.60 35.75
CA ASN A 369 24.44 25.71 36.56
C ASN A 369 24.18 26.17 38.00
N CYS A 370 23.23 27.09 38.23
CA CYS A 370 23.01 27.69 39.56
C CYS A 370 21.53 27.64 40.00
N GLY A 371 20.61 27.08 39.20
CA GLY A 371 19.21 26.96 39.56
C GLY A 371 18.39 28.25 39.47
N GLN A 372 19.01 29.40 39.13
CA GLN A 372 18.27 30.66 39.06
C GLN A 372 17.25 30.66 37.90
N PRO A 373 16.03 31.19 38.12
CA PRO A 373 15.03 31.28 37.06
C PRO A 373 15.46 32.30 35.98
N LYS A 374 15.02 32.04 34.72
CA LYS A 374 15.20 32.99 33.61
C LYS A 374 14.66 34.36 34.04
N PRO A 375 15.43 35.46 33.91
CA PRO A 375 14.89 36.78 34.13
C PRO A 375 13.68 37.00 33.25
N GLN A 376 12.51 37.08 33.83
CA GLN A 376 11.32 37.54 33.10
C GLN A 376 11.63 38.97 32.71
N GLY A 377 11.62 39.25 31.40
CA GLY A 377 11.88 40.60 30.89
C GLY A 377 11.06 41.59 31.70
N GLY A 378 11.74 42.48 32.35
CA GLY A 378 11.13 43.42 33.29
C GLY A 378 9.95 44.11 32.58
N ALA A 379 8.82 44.17 33.23
CA ALA A 379 7.66 44.89 32.74
C ALA A 379 8.16 46.28 32.28
N LYS A 380 8.11 46.54 30.97
CA LYS A 380 8.45 47.85 30.43
C LYS A 380 7.34 48.79 30.91
N PHE A 381 7.72 49.77 31.70
CA PHE A 381 6.79 50.81 32.15
C PHE A 381 6.80 51.98 31.20
N CYS A 382 5.65 52.57 30.96
CA CYS A 382 5.52 53.75 30.17
C CYS A 382 6.31 54.90 30.77
N SER A 383 7.25 55.49 30.02
CA SER A 383 8.09 56.61 30.48
C SER A 383 7.30 57.87 30.80
N ASN A 384 6.05 57.96 30.32
CA ASN A 384 5.20 59.14 30.53
C ASN A 384 4.27 59.02 31.75
N CYS A 385 3.73 57.82 32.05
CA CYS A 385 2.76 57.63 33.12
C CYS A 385 3.06 56.51 34.10
N GLY A 386 4.17 55.79 33.95
CA GLY A 386 4.59 54.71 34.83
C GLY A 386 3.74 53.43 34.78
N ALA A 387 2.72 53.35 33.91
CA ALA A 387 1.91 52.17 33.79
C ALA A 387 2.67 51.00 33.10
N PRO A 388 2.45 49.72 33.50
CA PRO A 388 3.08 48.58 32.85
C PRO A 388 2.62 48.45 31.43
N THR A 389 3.53 48.08 30.50
CA THR A 389 3.27 47.98 29.07
C THR A 389 3.55 46.57 28.56
N ASP A 390 2.62 45.97 27.82
CA ASP A 390 2.71 44.61 27.30
C ASP A 390 3.37 44.54 25.89
N GLY A 391 4.32 45.47 25.61
CA GLY A 391 5.02 45.50 24.34
C GLY A 391 4.20 46.11 23.18
N ALA A 392 3.07 46.76 23.46
CA ALA A 392 2.29 47.51 22.48
C ALA A 392 3.02 48.78 21.98
N LYS A 393 2.73 49.26 20.79
CA LYS A 393 3.34 50.49 20.22
C LYS A 393 2.90 51.76 20.90
N PHE A 394 1.80 51.73 21.67
CA PHE A 394 1.26 52.88 22.42
C PHE A 394 0.83 52.40 23.81
N CYS A 395 1.00 53.25 24.79
CA CYS A 395 0.57 52.97 26.15
C CYS A 395 -0.97 52.96 26.25
N SER A 396 -1.55 51.87 26.72
CA SER A 396 -3.00 51.72 26.89
C SER A 396 -3.61 52.66 27.93
N ASN A 397 -2.79 53.21 28.86
CA ASN A 397 -3.26 54.07 29.92
C ASN A 397 -3.20 55.57 29.56
N CYS A 398 -2.20 56.02 28.79
CA CYS A 398 -2.02 57.45 28.50
C CYS A 398 -1.85 57.77 27.00
N GLY A 399 -1.88 56.78 26.11
CA GLY A 399 -1.75 56.98 24.67
C GLY A 399 -0.35 57.34 24.18
N ALA A 400 0.66 57.47 25.04
CA ALA A 400 2.01 57.83 24.63
C ALA A 400 2.64 56.70 23.79
N LYS A 401 3.42 57.09 22.78
CA LYS A 401 4.13 56.15 21.90
C LYS A 401 5.29 55.54 22.70
N LEU A 402 5.35 54.24 22.73
CA LEU A 402 6.39 53.46 23.39
C LEU A 402 7.49 53.12 22.38
N GLN A 403 8.75 53.27 22.75
CA GLN A 403 9.90 52.92 21.91
C GLN A 403 10.30 51.45 22.09
#